data_b86e9a02547d25c5d7052aa86c113869
#
_entry.id   b86e9a02547d25c5d7052aa86c113869
#
_cell.length_a   1.000
_cell.length_b   1.000
_cell.length_c   1.000
_cell.angle_alpha   90.00
_cell.angle_beta   90.00
_cell.angle_gamma   90.00
#
_symmetry.space_group_name_H-M   'P 1'
#
loop_
_entity.id
_entity.type
_entity.pdbx_description
1 polymer ?
#
loop_
_entity_poly.entity_id
_entity_poly.type
_entity_poly.pdbx_seq_one_letter_code
_entity_poly.pdbx_strand_id
1 'polypeptide(L)'
;SLVQVYDIAQTITNMYRNDGYILSKAVVPPQQIDRGIIRIDVIEGFVDKVNVQGDVIGPKSLLNKYRRKLLKSKPLLAKDLERYLLLVDDLPGVTVKSVLTPSEVQPGSTDLTLILTNKRYAGGFKIDNRGSKFNGPIQFSGNASTHSLLGLFERVGFQGAVTKDTNELRFFSGFYEQPIFTEGTKIYFSGSASKSQPGSDLKVFDVKGDSTTFTLRVTHPLIRSRAENLNTFFDFTHRDSTTEFLGDTNSTDKLRIANFGLSYDFIDEYRGVNILNIKWSQGLNIFGASQSGALQLSRPEGRASFSKISGEALRLQQLAPSWMLLGAASWQYSFVKLLASEEFGVG
;
A
#
# COMPACT_ATOMS: atom_id res chain seq x y z
N SER A 1 -22.97 47.93 -10.85
CA SER A 1 -23.84 47.85 -9.64
C SER A 1 -23.08 47.13 -8.54
N LEU A 2 -23.47 47.27 -7.29
CA LEU A 2 -22.91 46.55 -6.14
C LEU A 2 -22.98 45.01 -6.36
N VAL A 3 -24.00 44.49 -6.99
CA VAL A 3 -24.15 43.07 -7.34
C VAL A 3 -22.97 42.62 -8.21
N GLN A 4 -22.60 43.35 -9.25
CA GLN A 4 -21.48 43.05 -10.12
C GLN A 4 -20.12 42.96 -9.37
N VAL A 5 -19.96 43.79 -8.34
CA VAL A 5 -18.75 43.79 -7.52
C VAL A 5 -18.64 42.48 -6.69
N TYR A 6 -19.75 42.07 -6.09
CA TYR A 6 -19.83 40.79 -5.38
C TYR A 6 -19.63 39.60 -6.33
N ASP A 7 -20.18 39.65 -7.56
CA ASP A 7 -19.96 38.62 -8.57
C ASP A 7 -18.49 38.52 -8.96
N ILE A 8 -17.78 39.66 -9.09
CA ILE A 8 -16.35 39.65 -9.34
C ILE A 8 -15.59 39.04 -8.17
N ALA A 9 -15.89 39.45 -6.93
CA ALA A 9 -15.24 38.84 -5.74
C ALA A 9 -15.51 37.33 -5.64
N GLN A 10 -16.73 36.89 -5.96
CA GLN A 10 -17.05 35.48 -6.00
C GLN A 10 -16.31 34.74 -7.11
N THR A 11 -16.16 35.36 -8.28
CA THR A 11 -15.37 34.81 -9.41
C THR A 11 -13.91 34.61 -9.00
N ILE A 12 -13.28 35.61 -8.36
CA ILE A 12 -11.93 35.51 -7.85
C ILE A 12 -11.83 34.38 -6.80
N THR A 13 -12.79 34.29 -5.88
CA THR A 13 -12.85 33.20 -4.88
C THR A 13 -12.90 31.83 -5.54
N ASN A 14 -13.72 31.69 -6.59
CA ASN A 14 -13.83 30.44 -7.34
C ASN A 14 -12.54 30.08 -8.09
N MET A 15 -11.82 31.07 -8.64
CA MET A 15 -10.50 30.86 -9.25
C MET A 15 -9.52 30.27 -8.21
N TYR A 16 -9.40 30.88 -7.03
CA TYR A 16 -8.55 30.36 -5.95
C TYR A 16 -8.95 28.93 -5.55
N ARG A 17 -10.23 28.63 -5.43
CA ARG A 17 -10.72 27.29 -5.07
C ARG A 17 -10.41 26.26 -6.14
N ASN A 18 -10.59 26.63 -7.42
CA ASN A 18 -10.26 25.74 -8.55
C ASN A 18 -8.77 25.44 -8.62
N ASP A 19 -7.92 26.40 -8.23
CA ASP A 19 -6.47 26.21 -8.12
C ASP A 19 -6.06 25.45 -6.82
N GLY A 20 -7.05 25.05 -6.00
CA GLY A 20 -6.83 24.25 -4.79
C GLY A 20 -6.63 25.05 -3.50
N TYR A 21 -6.73 26.37 -3.52
CA TYR A 21 -6.61 27.23 -2.32
C TYR A 21 -7.96 27.34 -1.59
N ILE A 22 -8.40 26.26 -0.96
CA ILE A 22 -9.77 26.06 -0.43
C ILE A 22 -10.15 27.02 0.71
N LEU A 23 -9.18 27.61 1.41
CA LEU A 23 -9.40 28.55 2.50
C LEU A 23 -9.33 30.02 2.04
N SER A 24 -8.87 30.29 0.81
CA SER A 24 -8.73 31.62 0.27
C SER A 24 -10.05 32.16 -0.26
N LYS A 25 -10.28 33.45 -0.07
CA LYS A 25 -11.51 34.14 -0.51
C LYS A 25 -11.23 35.61 -0.82
N ALA A 26 -11.95 36.15 -1.79
CA ALA A 26 -12.02 37.57 -2.05
C ALA A 26 -13.22 38.20 -1.31
N VAL A 27 -13.01 39.32 -0.71
CA VAL A 27 -14.02 40.08 0.06
C VAL A 27 -14.05 41.51 -0.38
N VAL A 28 -15.21 42.14 -0.34
CA VAL A 28 -15.37 43.57 -0.55
C VAL A 28 -15.42 44.24 0.82
N PRO A 29 -14.35 44.92 1.26
CA PRO A 29 -14.34 45.60 2.55
C PRO A 29 -15.33 46.77 2.57
N PRO A 30 -15.80 47.16 3.77
CA PRO A 30 -16.51 48.44 3.91
C PRO A 30 -15.63 49.60 3.41
N GLN A 31 -16.16 50.38 2.43
CA GLN A 31 -15.37 51.42 1.78
C GLN A 31 -16.27 52.53 1.25
N GLN A 32 -15.69 53.74 1.13
CA GLN A 32 -16.30 54.83 0.35
C GLN A 32 -15.80 54.70 -1.09
N ILE A 33 -16.75 54.74 -2.04
CA ILE A 33 -16.43 54.66 -3.46
C ILE A 33 -16.01 56.08 -3.91
N ASP A 34 -14.75 56.27 -4.18
CA ASP A 34 -14.19 57.49 -4.76
C ASP A 34 -13.85 57.28 -6.22
N ARG A 35 -14.32 58.18 -7.10
CA ARG A 35 -14.07 58.18 -8.55
C ARG A 35 -14.35 56.84 -9.26
N GLY A 36 -15.29 56.06 -8.74
CA GLY A 36 -15.65 54.76 -9.32
C GLY A 36 -14.65 53.61 -9.05
N ILE A 37 -13.66 53.82 -8.20
CA ILE A 37 -12.67 52.81 -7.81
C ILE A 37 -13.25 51.99 -6.64
N ILE A 38 -13.27 50.67 -6.81
CA ILE A 38 -13.70 49.72 -5.79
C ILE A 38 -12.55 48.79 -5.46
N ARG A 39 -12.27 48.64 -4.19
CA ARG A 39 -11.23 47.76 -3.67
C ARG A 39 -11.86 46.37 -3.35
N ILE A 40 -11.20 45.32 -3.79
CA ILE A 40 -11.48 43.95 -3.43
C ILE A 40 -10.22 43.40 -2.75
N ASP A 41 -10.36 42.89 -1.53
CA ASP A 41 -9.26 42.30 -0.78
C ASP A 41 -9.29 40.79 -0.96
N VAL A 42 -8.12 40.20 -1.27
CA VAL A 42 -7.96 38.76 -1.27
C VAL A 42 -7.35 38.33 0.05
N ILE A 43 -8.05 37.45 0.76
CA ILE A 43 -7.59 36.88 2.01
C ILE A 43 -7.09 35.47 1.69
N GLU A 44 -5.78 35.29 1.66
CA GLU A 44 -5.16 33.98 1.46
C GLU A 44 -5.21 33.19 2.76
N GLY A 45 -5.98 32.08 2.75
CA GLY A 45 -6.21 31.27 3.92
C GLY A 45 -5.08 30.26 4.17
N PHE A 46 -4.73 30.05 5.44
CA PHE A 46 -3.69 29.11 5.86
C PHE A 46 -4.00 28.50 7.23
N VAL A 47 -3.28 27.42 7.56
CA VAL A 47 -3.32 26.82 8.90
C VAL A 47 -2.32 27.51 9.81
N ASP A 48 -2.82 28.12 10.90
CA ASP A 48 -1.99 28.79 11.92
C ASP A 48 -1.51 27.81 13.00
N LYS A 49 -2.42 26.95 13.46
CA LYS A 49 -2.11 25.93 14.49
C LYS A 49 -2.60 24.57 14.05
N VAL A 50 -1.83 23.54 14.41
CA VAL A 50 -2.25 22.14 14.29
C VAL A 50 -2.28 21.54 15.69
N ASN A 51 -3.46 21.24 16.19
CA ASN A 51 -3.70 20.57 17.47
C ASN A 51 -3.85 19.08 17.26
N VAL A 52 -3.24 18.26 18.12
CA VAL A 52 -3.38 16.81 18.09
C VAL A 52 -4.06 16.38 19.37
N GLN A 53 -5.20 15.70 19.23
CA GLN A 53 -6.01 15.15 20.32
C GLN A 53 -6.09 13.62 20.19
N GLY A 54 -6.26 12.95 21.32
CA GLY A 54 -6.38 11.49 21.41
C GLY A 54 -5.09 10.80 21.86
N ASP A 55 -5.24 9.57 22.29
CA ASP A 55 -4.13 8.73 22.74
C ASP A 55 -3.58 7.90 21.60
N VAL A 56 -2.38 8.24 21.15
CA VAL A 56 -1.68 7.50 20.09
C VAL A 56 -0.34 7.01 20.64
N ILE A 57 -0.11 5.71 20.49
CA ILE A 57 1.14 5.08 20.89
C ILE A 57 2.10 5.17 19.69
N GLY A 58 3.08 6.07 19.81
CA GLY A 58 4.10 6.25 18.77
C GLY A 58 4.95 7.49 18.99
N PRO A 59 5.99 7.69 18.15
CA PRO A 59 6.93 8.79 18.34
C PRO A 59 6.24 10.15 18.11
N LYS A 60 6.09 10.94 19.17
CA LYS A 60 5.62 12.33 19.06
C LYS A 60 6.43 13.17 18.08
N SER A 61 7.72 12.84 17.90
CA SER A 61 8.61 13.49 16.94
C SER A 61 8.12 13.33 15.48
N LEU A 62 7.58 12.18 15.10
CA LEU A 62 7.03 11.93 13.76
C LEU A 62 5.74 12.75 13.54
N LEU A 63 4.82 12.74 14.50
CA LEU A 63 3.60 13.57 14.46
C LEU A 63 3.93 15.07 14.36
N ASN A 64 4.93 15.54 15.12
CA ASN A 64 5.39 16.91 15.06
C ASN A 64 6.01 17.28 13.69
N LYS A 65 6.61 16.31 12.98
CA LYS A 65 7.10 16.52 11.61
C LYS A 65 5.92 16.67 10.64
N TYR A 66 4.87 15.84 10.72
CA TYR A 66 3.64 16.01 9.92
C TYR A 66 2.98 17.37 10.18
N ARG A 67 2.85 17.73 11.47
CA ARG A 67 2.35 19.04 11.88
C ARG A 67 3.11 20.19 11.20
N ARG A 68 4.45 20.13 11.18
CA ARG A 68 5.29 21.14 10.51
C ARG A 68 5.09 21.20 9.00
N LYS A 69 4.80 20.07 8.36
CA LYS A 69 4.50 20.00 6.92
C LYS A 69 3.18 20.73 6.61
N LEU A 70 2.13 20.48 7.39
CA LEU A 70 0.83 21.15 7.26
C LEU A 70 0.95 22.68 7.47
N LEU A 71 1.75 23.13 8.45
CA LEU A 71 1.98 24.55 8.72
C LEU A 71 2.80 25.27 7.65
N LYS A 72 3.52 24.56 6.80
CA LYS A 72 4.33 25.16 5.72
C LYS A 72 3.52 25.54 4.49
N SER A 73 2.35 24.97 4.26
CA SER A 73 1.49 25.27 3.11
C SER A 73 0.75 26.59 3.36
N LYS A 74 1.36 27.70 2.90
CA LYS A 74 0.84 29.07 3.03
C LYS A 74 0.93 29.79 1.68
N PRO A 75 -0.21 30.09 1.04
CA PRO A 75 -1.59 29.70 1.38
C PRO A 75 -1.82 28.19 1.32
N LEU A 76 -2.84 27.69 2.06
CA LEU A 76 -3.11 26.27 2.17
C LEU A 76 -3.59 25.68 0.83
N LEU A 77 -2.85 24.71 0.32
CA LEU A 77 -3.29 23.86 -0.80
C LEU A 77 -4.04 22.63 -0.30
N ALA A 78 -5.22 22.36 -0.87
CA ALA A 78 -6.03 21.19 -0.56
C ALA A 78 -5.25 19.87 -0.72
N LYS A 79 -4.43 19.76 -1.78
CA LYS A 79 -3.59 18.58 -2.03
C LYS A 79 -2.56 18.31 -0.93
N ASP A 80 -2.01 19.36 -0.33
CA ASP A 80 -1.02 19.23 0.76
C ASP A 80 -1.74 18.76 2.03
N LEU A 81 -2.89 19.38 2.35
CA LEU A 81 -3.72 18.97 3.48
C LEU A 81 -4.14 17.52 3.34
N GLU A 82 -4.70 17.15 2.20
CA GLU A 82 -5.15 15.78 1.92
C GLU A 82 -3.99 14.78 2.04
N ARG A 83 -2.86 15.04 1.37
CA ARG A 83 -1.69 14.16 1.41
C ARG A 83 -1.23 13.88 2.84
N TYR A 84 -1.01 14.92 3.63
CA TYR A 84 -0.47 14.71 4.98
C TYR A 84 -1.49 14.14 5.96
N LEU A 85 -2.79 14.41 5.78
CA LEU A 85 -3.84 13.73 6.55
C LEU A 85 -3.88 12.23 6.23
N LEU A 86 -3.82 11.85 4.96
CA LEU A 86 -3.78 10.45 4.53
C LEU A 86 -2.50 9.75 5.01
N LEU A 87 -1.35 10.42 4.97
CA LEU A 87 -0.10 9.84 5.48
C LEU A 87 -0.11 9.63 7.00
N VAL A 88 -0.86 10.43 7.75
CA VAL A 88 -1.09 10.17 9.19
C VAL A 88 -2.05 9.00 9.39
N ASP A 89 -3.09 8.89 8.56
CA ASP A 89 -4.05 7.78 8.59
C ASP A 89 -3.41 6.44 8.16
N ASP A 90 -2.37 6.50 7.31
CA ASP A 90 -1.58 5.34 6.88
C ASP A 90 -0.63 4.80 7.96
N LEU A 91 -0.50 5.48 9.10
CA LEU A 91 0.29 4.95 10.23
C LEU A 91 -0.40 3.72 10.84
N PRO A 92 0.31 2.63 11.07
CA PRO A 92 -0.27 1.39 11.58
C PRO A 92 -1.11 1.59 12.84
N GLY A 93 -2.37 1.19 12.77
CA GLY A 93 -3.32 1.26 13.86
C GLY A 93 -3.88 2.65 14.16
N VAL A 94 -3.49 3.69 13.44
CA VAL A 94 -3.98 5.05 13.61
C VAL A 94 -5.17 5.28 12.66
N THR A 95 -6.18 5.98 13.15
CA THR A 95 -7.24 6.56 12.32
C THR A 95 -7.35 8.04 12.65
N VAL A 96 -7.41 8.89 11.63
CA VAL A 96 -7.45 10.33 11.78
C VAL A 96 -8.80 10.92 11.36
N LYS A 97 -9.35 11.81 12.20
CA LYS A 97 -10.41 12.75 11.83
C LYS A 97 -9.85 14.16 11.95
N SER A 98 -10.19 15.04 11.02
CA SER A 98 -9.71 16.42 11.02
C SER A 98 -10.86 17.41 11.09
N VAL A 99 -10.68 18.48 11.88
CA VAL A 99 -11.62 19.58 12.03
C VAL A 99 -10.86 20.88 11.81
N LEU A 100 -11.38 21.73 10.90
CA LEU A 100 -10.89 23.07 10.65
C LEU A 100 -11.82 24.07 11.35
N THR A 101 -11.27 24.94 12.18
CA THR A 101 -11.98 26.01 12.86
C THR A 101 -11.33 27.37 12.57
N PRO A 102 -12.10 28.44 12.33
CA PRO A 102 -11.51 29.78 12.19
C PRO A 102 -10.62 30.11 13.39
N SER A 103 -9.45 30.68 13.15
CA SER A 103 -8.57 31.17 14.22
C SER A 103 -8.89 32.63 14.52
N GLU A 104 -8.81 33.01 15.78
CA GLU A 104 -9.02 34.40 16.21
C GLU A 104 -7.79 35.29 16.06
N VAL A 105 -6.65 34.72 15.63
CA VAL A 105 -5.35 35.42 15.59
C VAL A 105 -5.31 36.45 14.48
N GLN A 106 -5.73 36.09 13.26
CA GLN A 106 -5.73 37.01 12.12
C GLN A 106 -6.70 36.54 11.02
N PRO A 107 -7.19 37.48 10.16
CA PRO A 107 -8.04 37.14 9.03
C PRO A 107 -7.39 36.07 8.12
N GLY A 108 -8.18 35.05 7.75
CA GLY A 108 -7.71 33.97 6.89
C GLY A 108 -7.00 32.84 7.61
N SER A 109 -6.63 33.00 8.89
CA SER A 109 -6.02 31.91 9.66
C SER A 109 -7.08 30.91 10.15
N THR A 110 -6.69 29.64 10.19
CA THR A 110 -7.54 28.50 10.57
C THR A 110 -6.76 27.56 11.47
N ASP A 111 -7.38 27.08 12.53
CA ASP A 111 -6.81 26.05 13.40
C ASP A 111 -7.26 24.68 12.92
N LEU A 112 -6.31 23.76 12.73
CA LEU A 112 -6.56 22.37 12.36
C LEU A 112 -6.44 21.50 13.61
N THR A 113 -7.51 20.77 13.95
CA THR A 113 -7.47 19.77 15.02
C THR A 113 -7.50 18.38 14.41
N LEU A 114 -6.47 17.58 14.70
CA LEU A 114 -6.37 16.17 14.36
C LEU A 114 -6.83 15.34 15.55
N ILE A 115 -7.92 14.60 15.38
CA ILE A 115 -8.43 13.68 16.39
C ILE A 115 -7.98 12.28 16.00
N LEU A 116 -7.04 11.72 16.75
CA LEU A 116 -6.43 10.44 16.49
C LEU A 116 -7.03 9.37 17.39
N THR A 117 -7.33 8.21 16.80
CA THR A 117 -7.70 7.00 17.53
C THR A 117 -6.73 5.89 17.19
N ASN A 118 -6.48 4.98 18.15
CA ASN A 118 -5.53 3.88 17.95
C ASN A 118 -6.23 2.53 18.14
N LYS A 119 -6.03 1.64 17.16
CA LYS A 119 -6.40 0.23 17.24
C LYS A 119 -5.13 -0.60 17.43
N ARG A 120 -4.89 -1.08 18.65
CA ARG A 120 -3.64 -1.75 18.99
C ARG A 120 -3.53 -3.17 18.44
N TYR A 121 -4.62 -3.91 18.35
CA TYR A 121 -4.63 -5.30 17.93
C TYR A 121 -5.61 -5.52 16.78
N ALA A 122 -5.26 -6.39 15.86
CA ALA A 122 -6.14 -6.89 14.82
C ALA A 122 -5.88 -8.39 14.62
N GLY A 123 -6.92 -9.14 14.28
CA GLY A 123 -6.78 -10.57 14.00
C GLY A 123 -8.05 -11.13 13.40
N GLY A 124 -7.92 -12.31 12.84
CA GLY A 124 -9.02 -13.03 12.22
C GLY A 124 -8.72 -14.53 12.16
N PHE A 125 -9.79 -15.29 12.10
CA PHE A 125 -9.75 -16.73 11.92
C PHE A 125 -10.74 -17.11 10.81
N LYS A 126 -10.38 -18.07 9.97
CA LYS A 126 -11.18 -18.52 8.85
C LYS A 126 -11.09 -20.03 8.74
N ILE A 127 -12.22 -20.65 8.48
CA ILE A 127 -12.32 -22.05 8.08
C ILE A 127 -12.98 -22.06 6.71
N ASP A 128 -12.41 -22.78 5.76
CA ASP A 128 -13.03 -22.96 4.45
C ASP A 128 -12.76 -24.37 3.88
N ASN A 129 -13.54 -24.72 2.86
CA ASN A 129 -13.45 -25.98 2.15
C ASN A 129 -13.02 -25.80 0.68
N ARG A 130 -12.23 -24.74 0.40
CA ARG A 130 -11.78 -24.38 -0.94
C ARG A 130 -10.43 -24.99 -1.32
N GLY A 131 -9.85 -25.78 -0.43
CA GLY A 131 -8.62 -26.52 -0.71
C GLY A 131 -8.84 -27.59 -1.78
N SER A 132 -7.77 -27.92 -2.52
CA SER A 132 -7.79 -29.03 -3.45
C SER A 132 -7.86 -30.38 -2.71
N LYS A 133 -8.31 -31.44 -3.38
CA LYS A 133 -8.27 -32.81 -2.82
C LYS A 133 -6.85 -33.27 -2.48
N PHE A 134 -5.84 -32.64 -3.05
CA PHE A 134 -4.43 -32.98 -2.85
C PHE A 134 -3.81 -32.26 -1.66
N ASN A 135 -4.12 -30.98 -1.48
CA ASN A 135 -3.57 -30.15 -0.40
C ASN A 135 -4.54 -29.99 0.78
N GLY A 136 -5.54 -30.87 0.88
CA GLY A 136 -6.55 -30.87 1.93
C GLY A 136 -7.71 -29.91 1.65
N PRO A 137 -8.94 -30.46 1.49
CA PRO A 137 -10.12 -29.65 1.14
C PRO A 137 -10.54 -28.70 2.25
N ILE A 138 -10.31 -29.04 3.53
CA ILE A 138 -10.66 -28.21 4.68
C ILE A 138 -9.41 -27.51 5.18
N GLN A 139 -9.45 -26.19 5.17
CA GLN A 139 -8.34 -25.35 5.61
C GLN A 139 -8.74 -24.47 6.80
N PHE A 140 -7.84 -24.36 7.76
CA PHE A 140 -7.90 -23.46 8.91
C PHE A 140 -6.83 -22.41 8.74
N SER A 141 -7.20 -21.14 8.73
CA SER A 141 -6.24 -20.04 8.65
C SER A 141 -6.52 -19.00 9.72
N GLY A 142 -5.46 -18.41 10.24
CA GLY A 142 -5.53 -17.37 11.26
C GLY A 142 -4.46 -16.32 11.05
N ASN A 143 -4.76 -15.11 11.48
CA ASN A 143 -3.80 -14.02 11.52
C ASN A 143 -3.97 -13.22 12.80
N ALA A 144 -2.89 -12.64 13.28
CA ALA A 144 -2.88 -11.70 14.39
C ALA A 144 -1.82 -10.64 14.13
N SER A 145 -2.11 -9.40 14.47
CA SER A 145 -1.14 -8.31 14.40
C SER A 145 -1.32 -7.33 15.55
N THR A 146 -0.22 -6.71 15.92
CA THR A 146 -0.19 -5.61 16.87
C THR A 146 0.42 -4.38 16.20
N HIS A 147 -0.09 -3.21 16.59
CA HIS A 147 0.37 -1.92 16.12
C HIS A 147 1.04 -1.17 17.27
N SER A 148 2.20 -0.57 16.99
CA SER A 148 2.98 0.21 17.95
C SER A 148 3.33 -0.56 19.24
N LEU A 149 3.74 -1.83 19.10
CA LEU A 149 4.21 -2.64 20.25
C LEU A 149 5.48 -2.03 20.85
N LEU A 150 6.39 -1.57 20.00
CA LEU A 150 7.64 -0.89 20.36
C LEU A 150 7.48 0.63 20.49
N GLY A 151 6.29 1.17 20.23
CA GLY A 151 6.03 2.60 20.26
C GLY A 151 6.61 3.37 19.04
N LEU A 152 6.77 2.72 17.88
CA LEU A 152 7.38 3.29 16.67
C LEU A 152 6.41 3.45 15.49
N PHE A 153 5.09 3.30 15.71
CA PHE A 153 4.09 3.14 14.66
C PHE A 153 4.37 1.94 13.76
N GLU A 154 5.01 0.93 14.27
CA GLU A 154 5.25 -0.31 13.55
C GLU A 154 4.04 -1.25 13.62
N ARG A 155 3.97 -2.16 12.67
CA ARG A 155 3.04 -3.28 12.67
C ARG A 155 3.83 -4.59 12.67
N VAL A 156 3.59 -5.41 13.68
CA VAL A 156 4.12 -6.78 13.77
C VAL A 156 2.94 -7.72 13.61
N GLY A 157 3.08 -8.73 12.79
CA GLY A 157 2.00 -9.69 12.60
C GLY A 157 2.52 -11.08 12.29
N PHE A 158 1.61 -12.03 12.51
CA PHE A 158 1.79 -13.43 12.23
C PHE A 158 0.55 -13.95 11.51
N GLN A 159 0.75 -14.87 10.56
CA GLN A 159 -0.33 -15.59 9.90
C GLN A 159 0.06 -17.06 9.71
N GLY A 160 -0.93 -17.92 9.76
CA GLY A 160 -0.75 -19.34 9.55
C GLY A 160 -1.95 -19.96 8.86
N ALA A 161 -1.69 -21.03 8.13
CA ALA A 161 -2.71 -21.86 7.52
C ALA A 161 -2.30 -23.33 7.63
N VAL A 162 -3.26 -24.17 7.99
CA VAL A 162 -3.07 -25.62 8.04
C VAL A 162 -4.33 -26.30 7.48
N THR A 163 -4.15 -27.47 6.93
CA THR A 163 -5.27 -28.32 6.50
C THR A 163 -5.70 -29.28 7.62
N LYS A 164 -6.85 -29.96 7.46
CA LYS A 164 -7.36 -30.93 8.42
C LYS A 164 -6.32 -32.03 8.70
N ASP A 165 -5.69 -32.58 7.65
CA ASP A 165 -4.44 -33.32 7.80
C ASP A 165 -3.28 -32.36 7.70
N THR A 166 -2.65 -32.04 8.82
CA THR A 166 -1.59 -31.05 8.90
C THR A 166 -0.32 -31.41 8.12
N ASN A 167 -0.20 -32.62 7.59
CA ASN A 167 0.88 -32.99 6.70
C ASN A 167 0.62 -32.49 5.26
N GLU A 168 -0.65 -32.44 4.83
CA GLU A 168 -0.99 -32.02 3.46
C GLU A 168 -0.61 -30.58 3.17
N LEU A 169 -0.79 -29.67 4.16
CA LEU A 169 -0.33 -28.28 4.05
C LEU A 169 -0.12 -27.65 5.44
N ARG A 170 1.04 -27.03 5.62
CA ARG A 170 1.36 -26.10 6.72
C ARG A 170 2.02 -24.88 6.16
N PHE A 171 1.51 -23.70 6.50
CA PHE A 171 2.08 -22.44 6.13
C PHE A 171 2.12 -21.52 7.35
N PHE A 172 3.27 -20.88 7.58
CA PHE A 172 3.44 -19.87 8.62
C PHE A 172 4.23 -18.70 8.08
N SER A 173 3.85 -17.50 8.46
CA SER A 173 4.56 -16.27 8.10
C SER A 173 4.48 -15.25 9.22
N GLY A 174 5.61 -14.57 9.45
CA GLY A 174 5.70 -13.41 10.32
C GLY A 174 6.16 -12.20 9.55
N PHE A 175 5.76 -11.01 9.96
CA PHE A 175 6.18 -9.77 9.31
C PHE A 175 6.33 -8.61 10.30
N TYR A 176 7.16 -7.67 9.89
CA TYR A 176 7.38 -6.37 10.52
C TYR A 176 7.26 -5.27 9.46
N GLU A 177 6.49 -4.23 9.74
CA GLU A 177 6.34 -3.05 8.89
C GLU A 177 6.53 -1.80 9.74
N GLN A 178 7.31 -0.83 9.22
CA GLN A 178 7.52 0.43 9.91
C GLN A 178 7.58 1.60 8.93
N PRO A 179 6.80 2.69 9.15
CA PRO A 179 7.02 3.96 8.49
C PRO A 179 8.31 4.60 9.00
N ILE A 180 9.17 5.08 8.10
CA ILE A 180 10.50 5.62 8.46
C ILE A 180 10.63 7.12 8.25
N PHE A 181 9.84 7.74 7.37
CA PHE A 181 9.89 9.15 7.06
C PHE A 181 8.49 9.77 6.96
N THR A 182 8.42 11.10 6.90
CA THR A 182 7.16 11.85 6.79
C THR A 182 6.53 11.83 5.40
N GLU A 183 7.24 11.35 4.39
CA GLU A 183 6.71 11.23 3.03
C GLU A 183 6.05 9.88 2.75
N GLY A 184 5.80 9.08 3.82
CA GLY A 184 5.09 7.81 3.73
C GLY A 184 5.95 6.60 3.34
N THR A 185 7.29 6.75 3.34
CA THR A 185 8.18 5.62 3.10
C THR A 185 8.04 4.59 4.20
N LYS A 186 7.92 3.30 3.83
CA LYS A 186 7.80 2.18 4.76
C LYS A 186 8.87 1.13 4.47
N ILE A 187 9.40 0.52 5.52
CA ILE A 187 10.19 -0.70 5.44
C ILE A 187 9.29 -1.85 5.87
N TYR A 188 9.36 -2.94 5.12
CA TYR A 188 8.65 -4.18 5.41
C TYR A 188 9.64 -5.34 5.36
N PHE A 189 9.64 -6.16 6.39
CA PHE A 189 10.38 -7.41 6.45
C PHE A 189 9.40 -8.54 6.71
N SER A 190 9.54 -9.68 6.00
CA SER A 190 8.76 -10.88 6.28
C SER A 190 9.59 -12.14 6.12
N GLY A 191 9.23 -13.14 6.90
CA GLY A 191 9.71 -14.50 6.75
C GLY A 191 8.51 -15.46 6.68
N SER A 192 8.57 -16.45 5.81
CA SER A 192 7.57 -17.51 5.71
C SER A 192 8.21 -18.87 5.52
N ALA A 193 7.52 -19.88 6.03
CA ALA A 193 7.84 -21.30 5.81
C ALA A 193 6.57 -22.04 5.43
N SER A 194 6.67 -22.90 4.42
CA SER A 194 5.59 -23.80 4.02
C SER A 194 6.11 -25.22 3.87
N LYS A 195 5.29 -26.18 4.26
CA LYS A 195 5.49 -27.60 4.04
C LYS A 195 4.23 -28.18 3.45
N SER A 196 4.38 -29.04 2.45
CA SER A 196 3.27 -29.74 1.83
C SER A 196 3.63 -31.19 1.51
N GLN A 197 2.69 -32.07 1.76
CA GLN A 197 2.75 -33.48 1.36
C GLN A 197 1.38 -33.84 0.79
N PRO A 198 1.19 -33.70 -0.54
CA PRO A 198 -0.09 -33.94 -1.17
C PRO A 198 -0.67 -35.31 -0.85
N GLY A 199 -1.96 -35.32 -0.48
CA GLY A 199 -2.72 -36.49 -0.17
C GLY A 199 -3.42 -37.09 -1.38
N SER A 200 -4.53 -37.85 -1.11
CA SER A 200 -5.33 -38.54 -2.14
C SER A 200 -4.47 -39.41 -3.05
N ASP A 201 -4.68 -39.36 -4.36
CA ASP A 201 -4.01 -40.18 -5.36
C ASP A 201 -2.49 -39.90 -5.47
N LEU A 202 -2.03 -38.78 -4.97
CA LEU A 202 -0.60 -38.40 -4.98
C LEU A 202 0.18 -38.96 -3.79
N LYS A 203 -0.52 -39.52 -2.78
CA LYS A 203 0.10 -40.06 -1.57
C LYS A 203 1.09 -41.20 -1.86
N VAL A 204 0.80 -42.00 -2.89
CA VAL A 204 1.65 -43.14 -3.30
C VAL A 204 3.04 -42.68 -3.80
N PHE A 205 3.17 -41.43 -4.24
CA PHE A 205 4.42 -40.90 -4.75
C PHE A 205 5.26 -40.22 -3.66
N ASP A 206 4.78 -40.15 -2.41
CA ASP A 206 5.42 -39.50 -1.26
C ASP A 206 6.08 -38.16 -1.64
N VAL A 207 5.34 -37.32 -2.39
CA VAL A 207 5.81 -36.00 -2.79
C VAL A 207 5.83 -35.11 -1.56
N LYS A 208 6.96 -34.47 -1.28
CA LYS A 208 7.08 -33.45 -0.22
C LYS A 208 7.62 -32.17 -0.79
N GLY A 209 7.05 -31.05 -0.39
CA GLY A 209 7.51 -29.71 -0.74
C GLY A 209 7.81 -28.89 0.51
N ASP A 210 9.02 -28.35 0.59
CA ASP A 210 9.44 -27.41 1.61
C ASP A 210 9.85 -26.10 0.95
N SER A 211 9.40 -24.97 1.48
CA SER A 211 9.83 -23.67 1.00
C SER A 211 10.00 -22.69 2.15
N THR A 212 11.10 -21.94 2.13
CA THR A 212 11.37 -20.85 3.06
C THR A 212 11.63 -19.59 2.25
N THR A 213 10.98 -18.48 2.63
CA THR A 213 11.13 -17.21 1.94
C THR A 213 11.33 -16.08 2.94
N PHE A 214 12.32 -15.22 2.68
CA PHE A 214 12.52 -13.95 3.38
C PHE A 214 12.44 -12.81 2.37
N THR A 215 11.75 -11.74 2.73
CA THR A 215 11.60 -10.56 1.88
C THR A 215 11.87 -9.30 2.70
N LEU A 216 12.74 -8.44 2.18
CA LEU A 216 12.93 -7.08 2.67
C LEU A 216 12.45 -6.12 1.59
N ARG A 217 11.48 -5.26 1.91
CA ARG A 217 10.88 -4.31 0.97
C ARG A 217 10.91 -2.89 1.51
N VAL A 218 11.20 -1.95 0.63
CA VAL A 218 11.00 -0.51 0.85
C VAL A 218 9.91 -0.05 -0.11
N THR A 219 8.89 0.63 0.40
CA THR A 219 7.81 1.21 -0.41
C THR A 219 7.79 2.73 -0.18
N HIS A 220 7.59 3.50 -1.26
CA HIS A 220 7.48 4.95 -1.19
C HIS A 220 6.29 5.44 -2.03
N PRO A 221 5.33 6.20 -1.44
CA PRO A 221 4.22 6.79 -2.18
C PRO A 221 4.69 8.06 -2.90
N LEU A 222 4.76 8.01 -4.23
CA LEU A 222 5.03 9.16 -5.08
C LEU A 222 3.82 10.10 -5.12
N ILE A 223 2.63 9.54 -5.32
CA ILE A 223 1.34 10.23 -5.24
C ILE A 223 0.52 9.58 -4.14
N ARG A 224 -0.11 10.40 -3.30
CA ARG A 224 -1.01 9.94 -2.25
C ARG A 224 -2.18 10.91 -2.13
N SER A 225 -3.33 10.53 -2.67
CA SER A 225 -4.61 11.23 -2.58
C SER A 225 -5.75 10.23 -2.40
N ARG A 226 -6.98 10.69 -2.26
CA ARG A 226 -8.15 9.80 -2.20
C ARG A 226 -8.50 9.21 -3.56
N ALA A 227 -8.25 9.96 -4.61
CA ALA A 227 -8.62 9.58 -5.97
C ALA A 227 -7.49 8.87 -6.72
N GLU A 228 -6.23 9.06 -6.31
CA GLU A 228 -5.07 8.64 -7.07
C GLU A 228 -3.90 8.31 -6.15
N ASN A 229 -3.32 7.12 -6.29
CA ASN A 229 -2.15 6.70 -5.53
C ASN A 229 -1.14 6.03 -6.45
N LEU A 230 0.09 6.53 -6.43
CA LEU A 230 1.23 5.93 -7.13
C LEU A 230 2.29 5.56 -6.11
N ASN A 231 2.55 4.27 -5.97
CA ASN A 231 3.59 3.74 -5.11
C ASN A 231 4.70 3.13 -5.94
N THR A 232 5.93 3.35 -5.52
CA THR A 232 7.09 2.59 -5.99
C THR A 232 7.60 1.69 -4.87
N PHE A 233 8.13 0.53 -5.23
CA PHE A 233 8.78 -0.35 -4.27
C PHE A 233 10.03 -0.97 -4.85
N PHE A 234 10.94 -1.26 -3.96
CA PHE A 234 12.09 -2.12 -4.19
C PHE A 234 12.07 -3.22 -3.14
N ASP A 235 12.24 -4.48 -3.54
CA ASP A 235 12.44 -5.57 -2.58
C ASP A 235 13.54 -6.54 -3.00
N PHE A 236 14.10 -7.19 -1.98
CA PHE A 236 15.00 -8.33 -2.13
C PHE A 236 14.32 -9.55 -1.50
N THR A 237 14.20 -10.62 -2.28
CA THR A 237 13.62 -11.88 -1.86
C THR A 237 14.68 -12.98 -1.88
N HIS A 238 14.83 -13.65 -0.74
CA HIS A 238 15.60 -14.88 -0.57
C HIS A 238 14.62 -16.03 -0.46
N ARG A 239 14.63 -16.98 -1.39
CA ARG A 239 13.77 -18.16 -1.40
C ARG A 239 14.57 -19.41 -1.62
N ASP A 240 14.37 -20.40 -0.75
CA ASP A 240 14.86 -21.76 -0.91
C ASP A 240 13.66 -22.70 -0.93
N SER A 241 13.62 -23.58 -1.93
CA SER A 241 12.52 -24.54 -2.12
C SER A 241 13.11 -25.91 -2.46
N THR A 242 12.62 -26.95 -1.81
CA THR A 242 13.02 -28.35 -2.06
C THR A 242 11.77 -29.18 -2.33
N THR A 243 11.86 -30.04 -3.33
CA THR A 243 10.83 -31.04 -3.63
C THR A 243 11.44 -32.44 -3.57
N GLU A 244 10.84 -33.30 -2.77
CA GLU A 244 11.20 -34.72 -2.68
C GLU A 244 10.16 -35.58 -3.42
N PHE A 245 10.58 -36.70 -3.95
CA PHE A 245 9.76 -37.67 -4.62
C PHE A 245 10.23 -39.07 -4.24
N LEU A 246 9.33 -39.92 -3.67
CA LEU A 246 9.63 -41.25 -3.18
C LEU A 246 10.77 -41.32 -2.15
N GLY A 247 10.91 -40.26 -1.35
CA GLY A 247 11.96 -40.15 -0.33
C GLY A 247 13.30 -39.55 -0.80
N ASP A 248 13.49 -39.37 -2.12
CA ASP A 248 14.69 -38.78 -2.68
C ASP A 248 14.45 -37.29 -3.05
N THR A 249 15.52 -36.47 -2.91
CA THR A 249 15.46 -35.08 -3.34
C THR A 249 15.37 -35.00 -4.87
N ASN A 250 14.22 -34.59 -5.37
CA ASN A 250 13.96 -34.41 -6.79
C ASN A 250 14.48 -33.06 -7.30
N SER A 251 14.22 -31.98 -6.55
CA SER A 251 14.73 -30.66 -6.92
C SER A 251 14.99 -29.75 -5.72
N THR A 252 15.96 -28.84 -5.91
CA THR A 252 16.31 -27.78 -4.95
C THR A 252 16.55 -26.49 -5.72
N ASP A 253 15.67 -25.51 -5.53
CA ASP A 253 15.78 -24.18 -6.12
C ASP A 253 16.14 -23.17 -5.05
N LYS A 254 17.24 -22.43 -5.26
CA LYS A 254 17.69 -21.33 -4.40
C LYS A 254 17.66 -20.04 -5.20
N LEU A 255 16.70 -19.17 -4.91
CA LEU A 255 16.47 -17.93 -5.64
C LEU A 255 16.82 -16.71 -4.78
N ARG A 256 17.49 -15.75 -5.39
CA ARG A 256 17.83 -14.44 -4.82
C ARG A 256 17.37 -13.40 -5.81
N ILE A 257 16.27 -12.71 -5.50
CA ILE A 257 15.56 -11.90 -6.47
C ILE A 257 15.52 -10.45 -5.99
N ALA A 258 15.98 -9.54 -6.82
CA ALA A 258 15.74 -8.11 -6.66
C ALA A 258 14.52 -7.73 -7.51
N ASN A 259 13.53 -7.10 -6.90
CA ASN A 259 12.33 -6.62 -7.58
C ASN A 259 12.27 -5.11 -7.50
N PHE A 260 11.88 -4.47 -8.60
CA PHE A 260 11.46 -3.07 -8.65
C PHE A 260 10.07 -3.01 -9.25
N GLY A 261 9.17 -2.24 -8.65
CA GLY A 261 7.80 -2.16 -9.15
C GLY A 261 7.12 -0.83 -8.88
N LEU A 262 6.04 -0.64 -9.63
CA LEU A 262 5.10 0.46 -9.52
C LEU A 262 3.71 -0.11 -9.31
N SER A 263 2.96 0.49 -8.40
CA SER A 263 1.55 0.21 -8.18
C SER A 263 0.79 1.53 -8.30
N TYR A 264 -0.15 1.59 -9.22
CA TYR A 264 -0.93 2.77 -9.52
C TYR A 264 -2.41 2.44 -9.42
N ASP A 265 -3.11 3.07 -8.48
CA ASP A 265 -4.55 3.00 -8.35
C ASP A 265 -5.16 4.39 -8.50
N PHE A 266 -6.22 4.48 -9.30
CA PHE A 266 -6.88 5.75 -9.59
C PHE A 266 -8.34 5.57 -9.97
N ILE A 267 -9.12 6.62 -9.72
CA ILE A 267 -10.51 6.74 -10.16
C ILE A 267 -10.51 7.67 -11.38
N ASP A 268 -11.03 7.18 -12.51
CA ASP A 268 -11.12 7.97 -13.74
C ASP A 268 -12.44 8.80 -13.82
N GLU A 269 -12.55 9.61 -14.87
CA GLU A 269 -13.73 10.48 -15.13
C GLU A 269 -15.03 9.68 -15.28
N TYR A 270 -14.95 8.41 -15.68
CA TYR A 270 -16.09 7.50 -15.79
C TYR A 270 -16.43 6.82 -14.45
N ARG A 271 -15.80 7.25 -13.35
CA ARG A 271 -15.90 6.66 -12.01
C ARG A 271 -15.50 5.18 -11.95
N GLY A 272 -14.69 4.74 -12.90
CA GLY A 272 -14.04 3.43 -12.88
C GLY A 272 -12.87 3.44 -11.89
N VAL A 273 -12.79 2.42 -11.02
CA VAL A 273 -11.62 2.18 -10.17
C VAL A 273 -10.65 1.33 -10.96
N ASN A 274 -9.44 1.82 -11.14
CA ASN A 274 -8.38 1.16 -11.88
C ASN A 274 -7.21 0.84 -10.96
N ILE A 275 -6.65 -0.36 -11.07
CA ILE A 275 -5.43 -0.79 -10.37
C ILE A 275 -4.48 -1.34 -11.41
N LEU A 276 -3.28 -0.80 -11.49
CA LEU A 276 -2.21 -1.21 -12.41
C LEU A 276 -0.96 -1.53 -11.60
N ASN A 277 -0.43 -2.73 -11.77
CA ASN A 277 0.83 -3.14 -11.17
C ASN A 277 1.81 -3.54 -12.25
N ILE A 278 3.03 -3.04 -12.19
CA ILE A 278 4.14 -3.45 -13.05
C ILE A 278 5.33 -3.80 -12.16
N LYS A 279 5.97 -4.92 -12.42
CA LYS A 279 7.12 -5.38 -11.66
C LYS A 279 8.19 -5.94 -12.59
N TRP A 280 9.41 -5.43 -12.46
CA TRP A 280 10.62 -6.03 -12.98
C TRP A 280 11.28 -6.85 -11.89
N SER A 281 11.65 -8.10 -12.22
CA SER A 281 12.30 -9.05 -11.33
C SER A 281 13.62 -9.50 -11.94
N GLN A 282 14.69 -9.37 -11.17
CA GLN A 282 16.02 -9.80 -11.54
C GLN A 282 16.52 -10.87 -10.57
N GLY A 283 16.68 -12.08 -11.05
CA GLY A 283 17.37 -13.15 -10.33
C GLY A 283 18.87 -12.87 -10.28
N LEU A 284 19.46 -13.03 -9.10
CA LEU A 284 20.85 -12.71 -8.81
C LEU A 284 21.62 -13.98 -8.44
N ASN A 285 22.86 -14.09 -8.93
CA ASN A 285 23.74 -15.22 -8.63
C ASN A 285 24.62 -14.91 -7.40
N ILE A 286 23.98 -14.71 -6.23
CA ILE A 286 24.62 -14.35 -4.97
C ILE A 286 24.07 -15.22 -3.83
N PHE A 287 24.71 -15.20 -2.68
CA PHE A 287 24.26 -15.89 -1.45
C PHE A 287 23.84 -17.35 -1.67
N GLY A 288 24.62 -18.11 -2.47
CA GLY A 288 24.37 -19.52 -2.72
C GLY A 288 23.15 -19.80 -3.62
N ALA A 289 22.78 -18.88 -4.51
CA ALA A 289 21.76 -19.11 -5.52
C ALA A 289 22.09 -20.32 -6.41
N SER A 290 21.06 -21.02 -6.88
CA SER A 290 21.22 -22.17 -7.78
C SER A 290 21.96 -21.75 -9.05
N GLN A 291 22.93 -22.55 -9.46
CA GLN A 291 23.70 -22.33 -10.69
C GLN A 291 22.93 -22.88 -11.90
N SER A 292 23.04 -22.21 -13.05
CA SER A 292 22.48 -22.71 -14.31
C SER A 292 23.11 -24.06 -14.66
N GLY A 293 22.29 -25.06 -14.99
CA GLY A 293 22.74 -26.40 -15.34
C GLY A 293 23.13 -27.26 -14.14
N ALA A 294 22.87 -26.81 -12.90
CA ALA A 294 23.04 -27.67 -11.73
C ALA A 294 22.08 -28.87 -11.80
N LEU A 295 22.53 -30.00 -11.26
CA LEU A 295 21.69 -31.17 -11.07
C LEU A 295 20.59 -30.82 -10.05
N GLN A 296 19.41 -31.42 -10.19
CA GLN A 296 18.28 -31.22 -9.26
C GLN A 296 17.67 -29.80 -9.27
N LEU A 297 17.69 -29.07 -10.39
CA LEU A 297 16.83 -27.92 -10.56
C LEU A 297 15.39 -28.38 -10.86
N SER A 298 14.38 -27.63 -10.42
CA SER A 298 12.97 -27.91 -10.71
C SER A 298 12.66 -27.95 -12.21
N ARG A 299 13.51 -27.28 -13.02
CA ARG A 299 13.54 -27.36 -14.49
C ARG A 299 14.99 -27.39 -14.98
N PRO A 300 15.39 -28.40 -15.79
CA PRO A 300 16.78 -28.55 -16.22
C PRO A 300 17.34 -27.31 -16.97
N GLU A 301 16.50 -26.62 -17.74
CA GLU A 301 16.89 -25.44 -18.51
C GLU A 301 16.57 -24.12 -17.79
N GLY A 302 15.96 -24.19 -16.58
CA GLY A 302 15.60 -23.04 -15.76
C GLY A 302 16.83 -22.34 -15.20
N ARG A 303 16.76 -21.03 -15.08
CA ARG A 303 17.85 -20.21 -14.52
C ARG A 303 17.40 -19.46 -13.29
N ALA A 304 18.19 -19.51 -12.22
CA ALA A 304 18.00 -18.64 -11.06
C ALA A 304 18.42 -17.19 -11.36
N SER A 305 19.39 -17.01 -12.29
CA SER A 305 19.78 -15.69 -12.81
C SER A 305 18.91 -15.34 -14.01
N PHE A 306 17.73 -14.82 -13.77
CA PHE A 306 16.75 -14.45 -14.78
C PHE A 306 16.44 -12.96 -14.75
N SER A 307 15.86 -12.46 -15.84
CA SER A 307 15.18 -11.17 -15.88
C SER A 307 13.77 -11.39 -16.44
N LYS A 308 12.76 -10.85 -15.75
CA LYS A 308 11.37 -10.90 -16.19
C LYS A 308 10.61 -9.63 -15.84
N ILE A 309 9.58 -9.35 -16.61
CA ILE A 309 8.62 -8.29 -16.36
C ILE A 309 7.25 -8.93 -16.20
N SER A 310 6.51 -8.54 -15.19
CA SER A 310 5.13 -8.96 -14.97
C SER A 310 4.25 -7.75 -14.70
N GLY A 311 2.97 -7.88 -15.05
CA GLY A 311 1.99 -6.83 -14.80
C GLY A 311 0.62 -7.40 -14.55
N GLU A 312 -0.17 -6.60 -13.86
CA GLU A 312 -1.57 -6.85 -13.55
C GLU A 312 -2.36 -5.57 -13.80
N ALA A 313 -3.52 -5.71 -14.36
CA ALA A 313 -4.49 -4.63 -14.53
C ALA A 313 -5.85 -5.11 -14.04
N LEU A 314 -6.51 -4.28 -13.25
CA LEU A 314 -7.86 -4.52 -12.76
C LEU A 314 -8.68 -3.26 -12.96
N ARG A 315 -9.89 -3.41 -13.48
CA ARG A 315 -10.87 -2.34 -13.59
C ARG A 315 -12.20 -2.78 -13.02
N LEU A 316 -12.73 -1.99 -12.10
CA LEU A 316 -14.08 -2.10 -11.58
C LEU A 316 -14.89 -0.93 -12.11
N GLN A 317 -15.90 -1.22 -12.95
CA GLN A 317 -16.75 -0.22 -13.57
C GLN A 317 -18.22 -0.41 -13.16
N GLN A 318 -18.83 0.62 -12.61
CA GLN A 318 -20.28 0.65 -12.42
C GLN A 318 -20.94 0.97 -13.77
N LEU A 319 -21.75 0.06 -14.29
CA LEU A 319 -22.49 0.22 -15.55
C LEU A 319 -23.90 0.77 -15.33
N ALA A 320 -24.53 0.36 -14.22
CA ALA A 320 -25.85 0.81 -13.78
C ALA A 320 -25.95 0.73 -12.26
N PRO A 321 -26.99 1.26 -11.60
CA PRO A 321 -27.11 1.22 -10.14
C PRO A 321 -26.94 -0.16 -9.50
N SER A 322 -27.33 -1.24 -10.23
CA SER A 322 -27.28 -2.62 -9.75
C SER A 322 -26.27 -3.49 -10.50
N TRP A 323 -25.47 -2.92 -11.43
CA TRP A 323 -24.55 -3.67 -12.26
C TRP A 323 -23.11 -3.14 -12.14
N MET A 324 -22.20 -4.02 -11.76
CA MET A 324 -20.79 -3.74 -11.74
C MET A 324 -20.05 -4.73 -12.64
N LEU A 325 -19.16 -4.22 -13.49
CA LEU A 325 -18.26 -5.02 -14.33
C LEU A 325 -16.87 -5.01 -13.72
N LEU A 326 -16.33 -6.20 -13.50
CA LEU A 326 -14.93 -6.40 -13.11
C LEU A 326 -14.18 -6.99 -14.29
N GLY A 327 -13.17 -6.27 -14.80
CA GLY A 327 -12.18 -6.75 -15.75
C GLY A 327 -10.84 -6.92 -15.05
N ALA A 328 -10.18 -8.05 -15.26
CA ALA A 328 -8.84 -8.31 -14.75
C ALA A 328 -7.98 -8.97 -15.82
N ALA A 329 -6.72 -8.58 -15.91
CA ALA A 329 -5.72 -9.16 -16.79
C ALA A 329 -4.38 -9.26 -16.07
N SER A 330 -3.68 -10.37 -16.26
CA SER A 330 -2.32 -10.58 -15.76
C SER A 330 -1.44 -11.06 -16.89
N TRP A 331 -0.19 -10.64 -16.91
CA TRP A 331 0.78 -11.04 -17.90
C TRP A 331 2.18 -11.17 -17.32
N GLN A 332 2.99 -11.99 -17.97
CA GLN A 332 4.41 -12.14 -17.64
C GLN A 332 5.21 -12.35 -18.93
N TYR A 333 6.36 -11.70 -19.01
CA TYR A 333 7.36 -11.94 -20.03
C TYR A 333 8.70 -12.21 -19.38
N SER A 334 9.33 -13.33 -19.74
CA SER A 334 10.66 -13.69 -19.25
C SER A 334 11.65 -13.76 -20.42
N PHE A 335 12.84 -13.20 -20.20
CA PHE A 335 13.92 -13.19 -21.18
C PHE A 335 14.69 -14.51 -21.23
N VAL A 336 14.49 -15.39 -20.24
CA VAL A 336 15.11 -16.73 -20.15
C VAL A 336 14.12 -17.72 -19.58
N LYS A 337 14.39 -19.03 -19.69
CA LYS A 337 13.58 -20.06 -19.05
C LYS A 337 13.69 -19.95 -17.52
N LEU A 338 12.58 -19.98 -16.85
CA LEU A 338 12.46 -19.81 -15.41
C LEU A 338 12.48 -21.14 -14.69
N LEU A 339 12.85 -21.13 -13.41
CA LEU A 339 12.58 -22.23 -12.49
C LEU A 339 11.08 -22.28 -12.15
N ALA A 340 10.58 -23.43 -11.76
CA ALA A 340 9.14 -23.70 -11.63
C ALA A 340 8.43 -22.68 -10.72
N SER A 341 9.06 -22.24 -9.63
CA SER A 341 8.47 -21.28 -8.68
C SER A 341 8.31 -19.85 -9.24
N GLU A 342 8.90 -19.54 -10.40
CA GLU A 342 8.84 -18.22 -11.03
C GLU A 342 8.05 -18.23 -12.35
N GLU A 343 7.49 -19.36 -12.74
CA GLU A 343 6.63 -19.47 -13.91
C GLU A 343 5.27 -18.80 -13.69
N PHE A 344 4.63 -18.45 -14.80
CA PHE A 344 3.28 -17.91 -14.80
C PHE A 344 2.27 -19.06 -14.69
N GLY A 345 1.53 -19.11 -13.58
CA GLY A 345 0.45 -20.07 -13.38
C GLY A 345 -0.83 -19.59 -14.07
N VAL A 346 -1.42 -20.44 -14.88
CA VAL A 346 -2.78 -20.28 -15.40
C VAL A 346 -3.64 -21.34 -14.72
N GLY A 347 -4.65 -20.90 -13.91
CA GLY A 347 -5.50 -21.78 -13.15
C GLY A 347 -6.95 -21.35 -13.15
#